data_8c11511b7a5aaeeb547baecb999dd11c
#
_entry.id   8c11511b7a5aaeeb547baecb999dd11c
#
_cell.length_a   1.000
_cell.length_b   1.000
_cell.length_c   1.000
_cell.angle_alpha   90.00
_cell.angle_beta   90.00
_cell.angle_gamma   90.00
#
_symmetry.space_group_name_H-M   'P 1'
#
loop_
_entity.id
_entity.type
_entity.pdbx_description
1 polymer ?
#
loop_
_entity_poly.entity_id
_entity_poly.type
_entity_poly.pdbx_seq_one_letter_code
_entity_poly.pdbx_strand_id
1 'polypeptide(L)'
;GTKVDDYIAKIRHSTPGVGLISPPPHHDIYSIEDLAQLIFDLKNVNPKARISVKLVSEFGVGTVAAGVSKAFADHVTISGHDGGTGASPLTSVLSAGGPWELGLAETHQTLLVNDLRGRIAVQVDGGLRTGRDVVIGALLGADEFGFATSALIAEGCIMMRKCHLNTCPVGVATQDPELRKHFTGKPEHIVNFFTFLASEVRAVSYTHLTLPTIL
;
A
#
# COMPACT_ATOMS: atom_id res chain seq x y z
N GLY A 1 -14.74 -16.30 7.75
CA GLY A 1 -15.65 -17.26 7.09
C GLY A 1 -16.94 -16.62 6.59
N THR A 2 -17.55 -15.68 7.32
CA THR A 2 -18.85 -15.07 6.99
C THR A 2 -18.89 -14.31 5.64
N LYS A 3 -17.73 -13.95 5.10
CA LYS A 3 -17.61 -13.30 3.78
C LYS A 3 -17.18 -14.27 2.67
N VAL A 4 -16.93 -15.53 3.00
CA VAL A 4 -16.50 -16.54 2.04
C VAL A 4 -17.74 -17.31 1.57
N ASP A 5 -18.44 -16.74 0.61
CA ASP A 5 -19.54 -17.39 -0.10
C ASP A 5 -19.01 -18.38 -1.17
N ASP A 6 -19.91 -19.05 -1.89
CA ASP A 6 -19.55 -20.01 -2.94
C ASP A 6 -18.68 -19.38 -4.03
N TYR A 7 -18.94 -18.13 -4.40
CA TYR A 7 -18.18 -17.42 -5.41
C TYR A 7 -16.77 -17.11 -4.96
N ILE A 8 -16.62 -16.55 -3.76
CA ILE A 8 -15.30 -16.24 -3.17
C ILE A 8 -14.51 -17.52 -2.93
N ALA A 9 -15.14 -18.57 -2.40
CA ALA A 9 -14.50 -19.86 -2.18
C ALA A 9 -13.97 -20.46 -3.49
N LYS A 10 -14.74 -20.41 -4.56
CA LYS A 10 -14.32 -20.88 -5.89
C LYS A 10 -13.09 -20.13 -6.40
N ILE A 11 -13.08 -18.78 -6.32
CA ILE A 11 -11.94 -17.95 -6.77
C ILE A 11 -10.70 -18.21 -5.92
N ARG A 12 -10.88 -18.43 -4.63
CA ARG A 12 -9.78 -18.62 -3.66
C ARG A 12 -9.36 -20.08 -3.49
N HIS A 13 -9.94 -21.00 -4.27
CA HIS A 13 -9.70 -22.43 -4.14
C HIS A 13 -9.87 -22.94 -2.70
N SER A 14 -10.92 -22.46 -2.01
CA SER A 14 -11.23 -22.72 -0.63
C SER A 14 -12.64 -23.30 -0.46
N THR A 15 -13.06 -23.54 0.79
CA THR A 15 -14.39 -24.04 1.14
C THR A 15 -15.28 -22.89 1.59
N PRO A 16 -16.54 -22.79 1.14
CA PRO A 16 -17.49 -21.79 1.62
C PRO A 16 -17.66 -21.81 3.14
N GLY A 17 -17.77 -20.64 3.74
CA GLY A 17 -17.93 -20.48 5.19
C GLY A 17 -16.66 -20.67 6.02
N VAL A 18 -15.57 -21.12 5.42
CA VAL A 18 -14.28 -21.28 6.10
C VAL A 18 -13.44 -20.01 5.97
N GLY A 19 -12.79 -19.59 7.05
CA GLY A 19 -11.89 -18.44 7.05
C GLY A 19 -10.69 -18.66 6.13
N LEU A 20 -10.33 -17.65 5.36
CA LEU A 20 -9.14 -17.69 4.51
C LEU A 20 -7.88 -17.50 5.36
N ILE A 21 -6.84 -18.26 5.04
CA ILE A 21 -5.49 -18.07 5.59
C ILE A 21 -4.74 -16.99 4.80
N SER A 22 -3.59 -16.58 5.30
CA SER A 22 -2.69 -15.67 4.59
C SER A 22 -2.31 -16.23 3.20
N PRO A 23 -2.03 -15.37 2.22
CA PRO A 23 -1.55 -15.82 0.90
C PRO A 23 -0.31 -16.72 1.01
N PRO A 24 -0.16 -17.73 0.14
CA PRO A 24 0.97 -18.65 0.16
C PRO A 24 2.36 -18.01 0.28
N PRO A 25 2.66 -16.88 -0.41
CA PRO A 25 3.98 -16.26 -0.27
C PRO A 25 4.40 -15.92 1.16
N HIS A 26 3.45 -15.64 2.06
CA HIS A 26 3.76 -15.37 3.47
C HIS A 26 4.24 -16.61 4.24
N HIS A 27 4.04 -17.80 3.70
CA HIS A 27 4.42 -19.08 4.33
C HIS A 27 5.52 -19.80 3.58
N ASP A 28 5.79 -19.44 2.33
CA ASP A 28 6.70 -20.15 1.43
C ASP A 28 7.94 -19.32 1.06
N ILE A 29 7.94 -18.02 1.34
CA ILE A 29 9.07 -17.12 1.06
C ILE A 29 9.75 -16.76 2.37
N TYR A 30 10.97 -17.25 2.59
CA TYR A 30 11.75 -17.05 3.80
C TYR A 30 13.12 -16.40 3.55
N SER A 31 13.51 -16.27 2.30
CA SER A 31 14.77 -15.65 1.92
C SER A 31 14.62 -14.75 0.70
N ILE A 32 15.62 -13.92 0.45
CA ILE A 32 15.64 -13.07 -0.75
C ILE A 32 15.77 -13.92 -2.02
N GLU A 33 16.40 -15.08 -1.93
CA GLU A 33 16.55 -16.05 -3.02
C GLU A 33 15.22 -16.68 -3.40
N ASP A 34 14.39 -17.06 -2.41
CA ASP A 34 13.03 -17.57 -2.65
C ASP A 34 12.18 -16.50 -3.35
N LEU A 35 12.29 -15.24 -2.91
CA LEU A 35 11.61 -14.13 -3.54
C LEU A 35 12.10 -13.89 -4.97
N ALA A 36 13.41 -13.97 -5.20
CA ALA A 36 13.98 -13.82 -6.53
C ALA A 36 13.49 -14.90 -7.50
N GLN A 37 13.37 -16.14 -7.03
CA GLN A 37 12.80 -17.23 -7.81
C GLN A 37 11.34 -16.94 -8.18
N LEU A 38 10.52 -16.50 -7.21
CA LEU A 38 9.12 -16.15 -7.47
C LEU A 38 8.99 -15.00 -8.47
N ILE A 39 9.82 -13.95 -8.35
CA ILE A 39 9.85 -12.83 -9.31
C ILE A 39 10.19 -13.34 -10.71
N PHE A 40 11.21 -14.20 -10.82
CA PHE A 40 11.59 -14.81 -12.09
C PHE A 40 10.45 -15.62 -12.70
N ASP A 41 9.78 -16.46 -11.92
CA ASP A 41 8.66 -17.28 -12.39
C ASP A 41 7.49 -16.40 -12.86
N LEU A 42 7.14 -15.36 -12.12
CA LEU A 42 6.08 -14.43 -12.49
C LEU A 42 6.40 -13.68 -13.80
N LYS A 43 7.66 -13.27 -14.00
CA LYS A 43 8.09 -12.64 -15.26
C LYS A 43 8.06 -13.60 -16.44
N ASN A 44 8.32 -14.89 -16.23
CA ASN A 44 8.19 -15.89 -17.28
C ASN A 44 6.73 -16.17 -17.64
N VAL A 45 5.83 -16.15 -16.67
CA VAL A 45 4.37 -16.30 -16.91
C VAL A 45 3.83 -15.10 -17.69
N ASN A 46 4.24 -13.89 -17.34
CA ASN A 46 3.84 -12.69 -18.05
C ASN A 46 4.99 -11.67 -18.15
N PRO A 47 5.80 -11.72 -19.21
CA PRO A 47 6.94 -10.83 -19.40
C PRO A 47 6.60 -9.33 -19.48
N LYS A 48 5.33 -8.99 -19.72
CA LYS A 48 4.86 -7.61 -19.77
C LYS A 48 4.38 -7.08 -18.41
N ALA A 49 4.22 -7.95 -17.42
CA ALA A 49 3.77 -7.56 -16.10
C ALA A 49 4.88 -6.81 -15.35
N ARG A 50 4.49 -5.75 -14.67
CA ARG A 50 5.33 -5.05 -13.70
C ARG A 50 5.23 -5.79 -12.36
N ILE A 51 6.33 -6.38 -11.91
CA ILE A 51 6.39 -7.13 -10.66
C ILE A 51 6.70 -6.18 -9.51
N SER A 52 5.81 -6.15 -8.53
CA SER A 52 5.90 -5.29 -7.35
C SER A 52 6.05 -6.11 -6.08
N VAL A 53 6.94 -5.66 -5.19
CA VAL A 53 7.12 -6.23 -3.86
C VAL A 53 6.76 -5.19 -2.81
N LYS A 54 5.97 -5.58 -1.80
CA LYS A 54 5.61 -4.71 -0.68
C LYS A 54 6.40 -5.09 0.57
N LEU A 55 7.07 -4.11 1.15
CA LEU A 55 7.87 -4.25 2.36
C LEU A 55 7.32 -3.36 3.48
N VAL A 56 7.42 -3.83 4.70
CA VAL A 56 7.08 -3.03 5.89
C VAL A 56 8.23 -2.07 6.19
N SER A 57 7.89 -0.83 6.53
CA SER A 57 8.86 0.16 7.03
C SER A 57 9.36 -0.28 8.41
N GLU A 58 10.50 -0.92 8.43
CA GLU A 58 11.21 -1.32 9.63
C GLU A 58 12.71 -1.10 9.46
N PHE A 59 13.45 -1.18 10.55
CA PHE A 59 14.90 -1.04 10.50
C PHE A 59 15.53 -2.13 9.60
N GLY A 60 16.38 -1.71 8.66
CA GLY A 60 17.01 -2.63 7.69
C GLY A 60 16.20 -2.85 6.41
N VAL A 61 15.04 -2.22 6.25
CA VAL A 61 14.19 -2.37 5.06
C VAL A 61 14.93 -1.97 3.77
N GLY A 62 15.85 -1.02 3.85
CA GLY A 62 16.67 -0.61 2.71
C GLY A 62 17.52 -1.75 2.17
N THR A 63 18.09 -2.59 3.03
CA THR A 63 18.85 -3.77 2.63
C THR A 63 17.97 -4.80 1.91
N VAL A 64 16.76 -5.02 2.42
CA VAL A 64 15.79 -5.90 1.78
C VAL A 64 15.38 -5.34 0.41
N ALA A 65 15.12 -4.04 0.32
CA ALA A 65 14.78 -3.37 -0.95
C ALA A 65 15.90 -3.45 -1.98
N ALA A 66 17.18 -3.37 -1.54
CA ALA A 66 18.32 -3.60 -2.42
C ALA A 66 18.34 -5.04 -2.97
N GLY A 67 18.03 -6.03 -2.14
CA GLY A 67 17.86 -7.43 -2.56
C GLY A 67 16.72 -7.58 -3.58
N VAL A 68 15.56 -6.95 -3.33
CA VAL A 68 14.41 -6.93 -4.24
C VAL A 68 14.78 -6.33 -5.60
N SER A 69 15.53 -5.23 -5.61
CA SER A 69 16.02 -4.61 -6.84
C SER A 69 17.01 -5.52 -7.61
N LYS A 70 17.91 -6.20 -6.88
CA LYS A 70 18.83 -7.18 -7.48
C LYS A 70 18.10 -8.41 -8.02
N ALA A 71 16.97 -8.78 -7.43
CA ALA A 71 16.08 -9.84 -7.90
C ALA A 71 15.24 -9.43 -9.13
N PHE A 72 15.47 -8.26 -9.70
CA PHE A 72 14.79 -7.74 -10.89
C PHE A 72 13.29 -7.46 -10.71
N ALA A 73 12.83 -7.16 -9.52
CA ALA A 73 11.52 -6.53 -9.35
C ALA A 73 11.53 -5.14 -10.01
N ASP A 74 10.39 -4.74 -10.57
CA ASP A 74 10.24 -3.46 -11.26
C ASP A 74 9.82 -2.34 -10.30
N HIS A 75 9.29 -2.73 -9.15
CA HIS A 75 8.66 -1.82 -8.21
C HIS A 75 8.74 -2.36 -6.78
N VAL A 76 8.96 -1.46 -5.83
CA VAL A 76 8.89 -1.76 -4.40
C VAL A 76 8.01 -0.74 -3.69
N THR A 77 7.11 -1.22 -2.84
CA THR A 77 6.31 -0.37 -1.95
C THR A 77 6.86 -0.45 -0.53
N ILE A 78 7.18 0.69 0.04
CA ILE A 78 7.52 0.82 1.46
C ILE A 78 6.27 1.24 2.23
N SER A 79 5.83 0.40 3.14
CA SER A 79 4.56 0.54 3.83
C SER A 79 4.75 0.96 5.28
N GLY A 80 4.22 2.11 5.66
CA GLY A 80 4.22 2.56 7.05
C GLY A 80 3.25 1.75 7.93
N HIS A 81 3.47 1.79 9.25
CA HIS A 81 2.65 1.07 10.25
C HIS A 81 1.20 1.56 10.31
N ASP A 82 0.93 2.81 9.99
CA ASP A 82 -0.42 3.42 10.07
C ASP A 82 -1.36 2.93 8.94
N GLY A 83 -0.85 2.17 8.00
CA GLY A 83 -1.64 1.42 7.03
C GLY A 83 -2.17 0.12 7.62
N GLY A 84 -2.45 -0.80 6.77
CA GLY A 84 -2.79 -2.15 7.15
C GLY A 84 -4.25 -2.51 6.95
N THR A 85 -4.50 -3.79 7.11
CA THR A 85 -5.82 -4.38 6.89
C THR A 85 -6.76 -4.13 8.07
N GLY A 86 -8.05 -3.97 7.78
CA GLY A 86 -9.09 -3.95 8.81
C GLY A 86 -9.25 -5.27 9.59
N ALA A 87 -8.62 -6.35 9.13
CA ALA A 87 -8.61 -7.63 9.82
C ALA A 87 -7.54 -7.74 10.91
N SER A 88 -6.50 -6.91 10.86
CA SER A 88 -5.42 -6.92 11.85
C SER A 88 -5.87 -6.32 13.18
N PRO A 89 -5.45 -6.88 14.32
CA PRO A 89 -5.62 -6.25 15.62
C PRO A 89 -4.99 -4.86 15.64
N LEU A 90 -5.59 -3.94 16.39
CA LEU A 90 -5.07 -2.56 16.49
C LEU A 90 -3.64 -2.53 17.03
N THR A 91 -3.31 -3.39 17.98
CA THR A 91 -1.95 -3.53 18.52
C THR A 91 -0.93 -3.89 17.44
N SER A 92 -1.27 -4.80 16.51
CA SER A 92 -0.38 -5.14 15.40
C SER A 92 -0.19 -3.96 14.44
N VAL A 93 -1.27 -3.23 14.13
CA VAL A 93 -1.21 -2.05 13.25
C VAL A 93 -0.34 -0.94 13.84
N LEU A 94 -0.40 -0.74 15.15
CA LEU A 94 0.36 0.31 15.85
C LEU A 94 1.81 -0.09 16.18
N SER A 95 2.11 -1.39 16.24
CA SER A 95 3.39 -1.88 16.77
C SER A 95 4.22 -2.67 15.75
N ALA A 96 3.65 -3.06 14.62
CA ALA A 96 4.35 -3.77 13.57
C ALA A 96 4.80 -2.79 12.48
N GLY A 97 6.08 -2.50 12.45
CA GLY A 97 6.67 -1.52 11.53
C GLY A 97 6.86 -0.14 12.17
N GLY A 98 7.40 0.77 11.39
CA GLY A 98 7.66 2.16 11.74
C GLY A 98 6.96 3.16 10.82
N PRO A 99 7.19 4.47 11.03
CA PRO A 99 6.74 5.51 10.11
C PRO A 99 7.27 5.28 8.70
N TRP A 100 6.44 5.52 7.70
CA TRP A 100 6.83 5.34 6.29
C TRP A 100 8.00 6.24 5.88
N GLU A 101 8.14 7.40 6.49
CA GLU A 101 9.20 8.37 6.21
C GLU A 101 10.59 7.79 6.47
N LEU A 102 10.74 7.07 7.58
CA LEU A 102 12.02 6.45 7.94
C LEU A 102 12.39 5.31 6.98
N GLY A 103 11.46 4.40 6.72
CA GLY A 103 11.70 3.28 5.80
C GLY A 103 11.93 3.74 4.36
N LEU A 104 11.22 4.78 3.92
CA LEU A 104 11.43 5.37 2.60
C LEU A 104 12.82 6.00 2.49
N ALA A 105 13.21 6.83 3.45
CA ALA A 105 14.52 7.49 3.45
C ALA A 105 15.67 6.46 3.48
N GLU A 106 15.57 5.45 4.33
CA GLU A 106 16.55 4.35 4.39
C GLU A 106 16.63 3.61 3.06
N THR A 107 15.48 3.26 2.48
CA THR A 107 15.40 2.56 1.18
C THR A 107 16.03 3.40 0.08
N HIS A 108 15.66 4.66 -0.03
CA HIS A 108 16.20 5.56 -1.05
C HIS A 108 17.72 5.69 -0.95
N GLN A 109 18.25 5.94 0.24
CA GLN A 109 19.70 6.07 0.46
C GLN A 109 20.42 4.75 0.18
N THR A 110 19.89 3.62 0.63
CA THR A 110 20.51 2.31 0.38
C THR A 110 20.55 1.98 -1.12
N LEU A 111 19.47 2.28 -1.86
CA LEU A 111 19.45 2.08 -3.30
C LEU A 111 20.44 3.00 -4.03
N LEU A 112 20.59 4.25 -3.59
CA LEU A 112 21.55 5.19 -4.16
C LEU A 112 23.00 4.72 -3.97
N VAL A 113 23.38 4.37 -2.73
CA VAL A 113 24.75 3.94 -2.41
C VAL A 113 25.16 2.66 -3.16
N ASN A 114 24.18 1.85 -3.56
CA ASN A 114 24.39 0.60 -4.27
C ASN A 114 24.17 0.70 -5.79
N ASP A 115 23.98 1.89 -6.35
CA ASP A 115 23.68 2.12 -7.79
C ASP A 115 22.44 1.36 -8.29
N LEU A 116 21.46 1.16 -7.41
CA LEU A 116 20.22 0.43 -7.70
C LEU A 116 19.01 1.34 -7.88
N ARG A 117 19.10 2.61 -7.46
CA ARG A 117 17.93 3.49 -7.42
C ARG A 117 17.28 3.72 -8.80
N GLY A 118 18.05 3.75 -9.86
CA GLY A 118 17.57 3.91 -11.24
C GLY A 118 16.95 2.64 -11.85
N ARG A 119 16.97 1.51 -11.14
CA ARG A 119 16.52 0.22 -11.65
C ARG A 119 15.12 -0.17 -11.19
N ILE A 120 14.60 0.49 -10.15
CA ILE A 120 13.36 0.13 -9.49
C ILE A 120 12.57 1.39 -9.13
N ALA A 121 11.26 1.39 -9.39
CA ALA A 121 10.38 2.44 -8.90
C ALA A 121 10.05 2.22 -7.41
N VAL A 122 10.06 3.29 -6.63
CA VAL A 122 9.79 3.26 -5.20
C VAL A 122 8.45 3.93 -4.91
N GLN A 123 7.51 3.16 -4.38
CA GLN A 123 6.25 3.67 -3.88
C GLN A 123 6.27 3.73 -2.35
N VAL A 124 5.53 4.68 -1.81
CA VAL A 124 5.27 4.75 -0.38
C VAL A 124 3.76 4.70 -0.12
N ASP A 125 3.37 3.99 0.94
CA ASP A 125 2.02 4.01 1.48
C ASP A 125 2.01 3.89 3.01
N GLY A 126 0.84 3.83 3.63
CA GLY A 126 0.71 3.68 5.07
C GLY A 126 0.40 4.97 5.79
N GLY A 127 -0.72 5.60 5.43
CA GLY A 127 -1.25 6.74 6.16
C GLY A 127 -1.11 8.09 5.45
N LEU A 128 -0.83 8.11 4.16
CA LEU A 128 -0.83 9.35 3.37
C LEU A 128 -2.24 9.96 3.34
N ARG A 129 -2.36 11.25 3.67
CA ARG A 129 -3.65 11.93 3.83
C ARG A 129 -3.74 13.28 3.13
N THR A 130 -2.61 13.97 3.01
CA THR A 130 -2.52 15.36 2.57
C THR A 130 -1.53 15.53 1.42
N GLY A 131 -1.62 16.64 0.70
CA GLY A 131 -0.63 17.01 -0.30
C GLY A 131 0.76 17.23 0.29
N ARG A 132 0.84 17.64 1.56
CA ARG A 132 2.10 17.75 2.29
C ARG A 132 2.79 16.41 2.43
N ASP A 133 2.05 15.33 2.75
CA ASP A 133 2.63 13.99 2.87
C ASP A 133 3.23 13.54 1.54
N VAL A 134 2.55 13.82 0.44
CA VAL A 134 3.04 13.54 -0.92
C VAL A 134 4.34 14.29 -1.21
N VAL A 135 4.39 15.57 -0.89
CA VAL A 135 5.60 16.39 -1.11
C VAL A 135 6.77 15.89 -0.26
N ILE A 136 6.53 15.57 1.01
CA ILE A 136 7.56 14.99 1.89
C ILE A 136 8.05 13.65 1.32
N GLY A 137 7.13 12.78 0.89
CA GLY A 137 7.49 11.50 0.28
C GLY A 137 8.33 11.67 -0.99
N ALA A 138 7.98 12.62 -1.85
CA ALA A 138 8.77 12.94 -3.04
C ALA A 138 10.18 13.44 -2.69
N LEU A 139 10.32 14.30 -1.68
CA LEU A 139 11.61 14.77 -1.18
C LEU A 139 12.47 13.65 -0.57
N LEU A 140 11.84 12.66 0.05
CA LEU A 140 12.52 11.48 0.60
C LEU A 140 12.80 10.40 -0.46
N GLY A 141 12.36 10.60 -1.71
CA GLY A 141 12.73 9.77 -2.84
C GLY A 141 11.66 8.81 -3.36
N ALA A 142 10.38 9.00 -3.03
CA ALA A 142 9.30 8.23 -3.65
C ALA A 142 8.99 8.70 -5.07
N ASP A 143 8.74 7.75 -5.97
CA ASP A 143 8.22 7.99 -7.32
C ASP A 143 6.70 7.90 -7.34
N GLU A 144 6.12 7.06 -6.49
CA GLU A 144 4.69 6.73 -6.47
C GLU A 144 4.12 6.78 -5.05
N PHE A 145 2.81 7.01 -4.95
CA PHE A 145 2.12 7.22 -3.68
C PHE A 145 0.84 6.39 -3.61
N GLY A 146 0.71 5.57 -2.56
CA GLY A 146 -0.44 4.71 -2.34
C GLY A 146 -1.41 5.28 -1.31
N PHE A 147 -2.69 5.32 -1.68
CA PHE A 147 -3.78 5.80 -0.83
C PHE A 147 -4.83 4.70 -0.66
N ALA A 148 -5.17 4.37 0.57
CA ALA A 148 -6.26 3.45 0.86
C ALA A 148 -7.25 4.06 1.86
N THR A 149 -6.81 4.34 3.07
CA THR A 149 -7.65 4.83 4.16
C THR A 149 -8.32 6.16 3.83
N SER A 150 -7.58 7.11 3.27
CA SER A 150 -8.10 8.43 2.90
C SER A 150 -9.22 8.32 1.84
N ALA A 151 -9.02 7.47 0.84
CA ALA A 151 -10.02 7.20 -0.18
C ALA A 151 -11.27 6.52 0.41
N LEU A 152 -11.09 5.55 1.33
CA LEU A 152 -12.21 4.92 2.02
C LEU A 152 -13.00 5.91 2.87
N ILE A 153 -12.33 6.85 3.55
CA ILE A 153 -12.99 7.91 4.33
C ILE A 153 -13.79 8.83 3.40
N ALA A 154 -13.25 9.19 2.25
CA ALA A 154 -13.99 9.98 1.26
C ALA A 154 -15.27 9.27 0.77
N GLU A 155 -15.28 7.94 0.75
CA GLU A 155 -16.47 7.12 0.46
C GLU A 155 -17.40 6.87 1.66
N GLY A 156 -17.14 7.48 2.81
CA GLY A 156 -17.99 7.38 4.00
C GLY A 156 -17.55 6.32 5.02
N CYS A 157 -16.33 5.79 4.94
CA CYS A 157 -15.80 4.87 5.95
C CYS A 157 -15.59 5.60 7.28
N ILE A 158 -16.12 5.04 8.36
CA ILE A 158 -16.00 5.57 9.73
C ILE A 158 -14.85 4.97 10.53
N MET A 159 -13.94 4.24 9.89
CA MET A 159 -12.74 3.64 10.49
C MET A 159 -13.02 2.70 11.68
N MET A 160 -14.15 2.02 11.67
CA MET A 160 -14.56 1.10 12.73
C MET A 160 -13.67 -0.16 12.85
N ARG A 161 -12.89 -0.48 11.82
CA ARG A 161 -11.97 -1.64 11.74
C ARG A 161 -12.64 -3.00 12.00
N LYS A 162 -13.91 -3.15 11.65
CA LYS A 162 -14.68 -4.41 11.71
C LYS A 162 -14.96 -5.00 10.33
N CYS A 163 -14.15 -4.62 9.34
CA CYS A 163 -14.33 -5.00 7.93
C CYS A 163 -14.34 -6.53 7.71
N HIS A 164 -13.61 -7.28 8.54
CA HIS A 164 -13.52 -8.74 8.46
C HIS A 164 -14.76 -9.47 9.03
N LEU A 165 -15.60 -8.78 9.81
CA LEU A 165 -16.76 -9.38 10.46
C LEU A 165 -18.05 -9.32 9.64
N ASN A 166 -18.04 -8.69 8.48
CA ASN A 166 -19.23 -8.47 7.63
C ASN A 166 -20.32 -7.59 8.28
N THR A 167 -19.97 -6.79 9.27
CA THR A 167 -20.89 -5.97 10.09
C THR A 167 -20.69 -4.47 9.89
N CYS A 168 -20.19 -4.04 8.74
CA CYS A 168 -19.94 -2.62 8.48
C CYS A 168 -21.25 -1.83 8.44
N PRO A 169 -21.51 -0.92 9.40
CA PRO A 169 -22.82 -0.24 9.51
C PRO A 169 -23.04 0.81 8.41
N VAL A 170 -21.96 1.26 7.75
CA VAL A 170 -22.03 2.23 6.64
C VAL A 170 -21.96 1.57 5.27
N GLY A 171 -22.02 0.25 5.20
CA GLY A 171 -22.12 -0.47 3.93
C GLY A 171 -20.82 -0.56 3.09
N VAL A 172 -19.73 0.10 3.49
CA VAL A 172 -18.48 0.16 2.68
C VAL A 172 -17.79 -1.20 2.55
N ALA A 173 -17.79 -2.01 3.61
CA ALA A 173 -17.00 -3.24 3.68
C ALA A 173 -17.84 -4.44 4.15
N THR A 174 -19.01 -4.61 3.61
CA THR A 174 -19.91 -5.73 3.94
C THR A 174 -20.47 -6.38 2.68
N GLN A 175 -20.82 -7.66 2.77
CA GLN A 175 -21.61 -8.40 1.77
C GLN A 175 -23.07 -8.54 2.17
N ASP A 176 -23.43 -8.12 3.40
CA ASP A 176 -24.81 -8.14 3.87
C ASP A 176 -25.68 -7.18 3.04
N PRO A 177 -26.77 -7.67 2.38
CA PRO A 177 -27.59 -6.84 1.50
C PRO A 177 -28.28 -5.67 2.20
N GLU A 178 -28.64 -5.81 3.49
CA GLU A 178 -29.29 -4.74 4.24
C GLU A 178 -28.28 -3.66 4.63
N LEU A 179 -27.11 -4.05 5.11
CA LEU A 179 -26.05 -3.10 5.45
C LEU A 179 -25.51 -2.37 4.22
N ARG A 180 -25.45 -3.04 3.06
CA ARG A 180 -25.03 -2.40 1.80
C ARG A 180 -25.93 -1.25 1.36
N LYS A 181 -27.20 -1.22 1.76
CA LYS A 181 -28.12 -0.11 1.49
C LYS A 181 -27.69 1.21 2.15
N HIS A 182 -26.87 1.13 3.18
CA HIS A 182 -26.33 2.31 3.87
C HIS A 182 -25.14 2.96 3.15
N PHE A 183 -24.61 2.30 2.12
CA PHE A 183 -23.48 2.88 1.37
C PHE A 183 -23.94 4.09 0.56
N THR A 184 -23.35 5.24 0.85
CA THR A 184 -23.66 6.53 0.21
C THR A 184 -22.51 7.07 -0.63
N GLY A 185 -21.41 6.32 -0.75
CA GLY A 185 -20.25 6.69 -1.55
C GLY A 185 -20.59 6.84 -3.02
N LYS A 186 -19.92 7.76 -3.68
CA LYS A 186 -20.04 8.03 -5.12
C LYS A 186 -18.68 8.24 -5.75
N PRO A 187 -18.48 7.86 -7.03
CA PRO A 187 -17.23 8.08 -7.72
C PRO A 187 -16.72 9.53 -7.64
N GLU A 188 -17.64 10.50 -7.65
CA GLU A 188 -17.31 11.92 -7.57
C GLU A 188 -16.61 12.31 -6.28
N HIS A 189 -16.87 11.61 -5.17
CA HIS A 189 -16.20 11.85 -3.90
C HIS A 189 -14.68 11.56 -4.03
N ILE A 190 -14.33 10.46 -4.68
CA ILE A 190 -12.93 10.10 -4.94
C ILE A 190 -12.27 11.05 -5.94
N VAL A 191 -12.97 11.38 -7.02
CA VAL A 191 -12.47 12.34 -8.02
C VAL A 191 -12.19 13.69 -7.36
N ASN A 192 -13.11 14.20 -6.56
CA ASN A 192 -12.96 15.46 -5.85
C ASN A 192 -11.83 15.40 -4.83
N PHE A 193 -11.76 14.33 -4.03
CA PHE A 193 -10.69 14.15 -3.06
C PHE A 193 -9.30 14.22 -3.72
N PHE A 194 -9.06 13.46 -4.79
CA PHE A 194 -7.77 13.50 -5.47
C PHE A 194 -7.52 14.79 -6.24
N THR A 195 -8.56 15.46 -6.71
CA THR A 195 -8.43 16.80 -7.31
C THR A 195 -7.96 17.83 -6.30
N PHE A 196 -8.55 17.83 -5.09
CA PHE A 196 -8.12 18.69 -3.99
C PHE A 196 -6.72 18.35 -3.50
N LEU A 197 -6.41 17.07 -3.34
CA LEU A 197 -5.08 16.60 -2.98
C LEU A 197 -4.03 17.07 -3.98
N ALA A 198 -4.28 16.93 -5.28
CA ALA A 198 -3.38 17.40 -6.33
C ALA A 198 -3.20 18.93 -6.32
N SER A 199 -4.25 19.67 -6.00
CA SER A 199 -4.19 21.12 -5.85
C SER A 199 -3.35 21.52 -4.64
N GLU A 200 -3.48 20.82 -3.53
CA GLU A 200 -2.65 21.01 -2.33
C GLU A 200 -1.18 20.68 -2.63
N VAL A 201 -0.88 19.56 -3.31
CA VAL A 201 0.48 19.21 -3.73
C VAL A 201 1.12 20.33 -4.54
N ARG A 202 0.39 20.90 -5.51
CA ARG A 202 0.89 22.04 -6.31
C ARG A 202 1.15 23.27 -5.44
N ALA A 203 0.23 23.61 -4.54
CA ALA A 203 0.38 24.75 -3.66
C ALA A 203 1.58 24.60 -2.72
N VAL A 204 1.74 23.44 -2.08
CA VAL A 204 2.86 23.17 -1.18
C VAL A 204 4.19 23.16 -1.94
N SER A 205 4.28 22.50 -3.09
CA SER A 205 5.52 22.45 -3.86
C SER A 205 5.88 23.83 -4.43
N TYR A 206 4.92 24.60 -4.92
CA TYR A 206 5.18 25.97 -5.39
C TYR A 206 5.70 26.88 -4.27
N THR A 207 5.09 26.80 -3.09
CA THR A 207 5.42 27.70 -1.97
C THR A 207 6.74 27.34 -1.29
N HIS A 208 7.11 26.07 -1.25
CA HIS A 208 8.21 25.59 -0.42
C HIS A 208 9.40 24.97 -1.19
N LEU A 209 9.19 24.54 -2.45
CA LEU A 209 10.22 23.86 -3.24
C LEU A 209 10.74 24.69 -4.41
N THR A 210 9.99 25.65 -4.92
CA THR A 210 10.51 26.60 -5.90
C THR A 210 11.33 27.65 -5.16
N LEU A 211 12.65 27.50 -5.24
CA LEU A 211 13.52 28.64 -4.92
C LEU A 211 13.09 29.81 -5.82
N PRO A 212 12.89 31.05 -5.29
CA PRO A 212 12.72 32.19 -6.15
C PRO A 212 13.95 32.24 -7.05
N THR A 213 13.72 32.12 -8.36
CA THR A 213 14.76 32.42 -9.34
C THR A 213 15.07 33.88 -9.15
N ILE A 214 16.10 34.16 -8.40
CA ILE A 214 16.66 35.52 -8.34
C ILE A 214 17.32 35.72 -9.70
N LEU A 215 16.61 36.41 -10.57
CA LEU A 215 17.17 37.00 -11.77
C LEU A 215 18.03 38.19 -11.41
#